data_c062c89667c3644c9326fe7c8f65ff3d
#
_entry.id   c062c89667c3644c9326fe7c8f65ff3d
#
_cell.length_a   1.000
_cell.length_b   1.000
_cell.length_c   1.000
_cell.angle_alpha   90.00
_cell.angle_beta   90.00
_cell.angle_gamma   90.00
#
_symmetry.space_group_name_H-M   'P 1'
#
loop_
_entity.id
_entity.type
_entity.pdbx_description
1 polymer ?
#
loop_
_entity_poly.entity_id
_entity_poly.type
_entity_poly.pdbx_seq_one_letter_code
_entity_poly.pdbx_strand_id
1 'polypeptide(L)'
;MLIGSARIVSTYTVFNHTIDEPDHLAAGMEWLSAGKYLYEDQHPPLARVMGALGPYLAGERWHAGPDSYREGYRILGRGAHYDRTLALGRAGILPFFWIASAVVFLWGARTAGAPAALLATLLFTTLPPVLAHAGLIATDMAAAAWIGAAALASLFWVEKPGRRRTAIFGVAIGLACLSKFSALLFLPAALLAMHRARLWRHRRSLAAACVVAFLVIWAGYRFSFARVEYLHLRLPAPRFFTGLATLWAHNAAGHASYLLGRRSATGFWYYYPVALALKTPLALLLLVAGAAIGACRRFARLGPALGFCLAILVCALASRINIGVRHVLPVYLGLSVIGGGVAAAMLRRRAARWILAGLLLWQVASGALQHPDYLAYTNEIAGSHPENFLADSDLDWGQDMKRLGTRLQRAGDTEVTFEPFNRTYATLAGDPFPRILPVDSERPAAGWNAVSVSTWKIFGVPQWANRVPAQEKVGRSILLWHFP
;
A
#
# COMPACT_ATOMS: atom_id res chain seq x y z
N MET A 1 -1.05 -2.85 -18.67
CA MET A 1 -1.50 -3.79 -17.63
C MET A 1 -0.63 -5.06 -17.61
N LEU A 2 -0.48 -5.81 -18.70
CA LEU A 2 0.36 -7.03 -18.74
C LEU A 2 1.82 -6.78 -18.32
N ILE A 3 2.47 -5.73 -18.86
CA ILE A 3 3.84 -5.36 -18.48
C ILE A 3 3.94 -5.05 -16.98
N GLY A 4 2.99 -4.29 -16.42
CA GLY A 4 2.94 -4.02 -14.98
C GLY A 4 2.80 -5.30 -14.16
N SER A 5 1.92 -6.22 -14.58
CA SER A 5 1.76 -7.53 -13.93
C SER A 5 3.04 -8.36 -13.96
N ALA A 6 3.69 -8.46 -15.13
CA ALA A 6 4.97 -9.18 -15.26
C ALA A 6 6.05 -8.58 -14.33
N ARG A 7 6.11 -7.26 -14.24
CA ARG A 7 7.05 -6.56 -13.35
C ARG A 7 6.75 -6.77 -11.87
N ILE A 8 5.47 -6.86 -11.47
CA ILE A 8 5.06 -7.19 -10.10
C ILE A 8 5.45 -8.63 -9.79
N VAL A 9 5.06 -9.58 -10.64
CA VAL A 9 5.32 -11.01 -10.44
C VAL A 9 6.82 -11.31 -10.34
N SER A 10 7.66 -10.65 -11.15
CA SER A 10 9.11 -10.84 -11.13
C SER A 10 9.79 -10.38 -9.82
N THR A 11 9.06 -9.65 -8.94
CA THR A 11 9.60 -9.27 -7.61
C THR A 11 9.30 -10.31 -6.53
N TYR A 12 8.38 -11.25 -6.73
CA TYR A 12 7.84 -12.11 -5.68
C TYR A 12 8.89 -12.92 -4.93
N THR A 13 9.91 -13.41 -5.62
CA THR A 13 10.99 -14.24 -5.06
C THR A 13 12.29 -13.46 -4.81
N VAL A 14 12.35 -12.18 -5.20
CA VAL A 14 13.52 -11.33 -4.95
C VAL A 14 13.62 -10.94 -3.49
N PHE A 15 12.48 -10.60 -2.90
CA PHE A 15 12.37 -10.11 -1.53
C PHE A 15 11.84 -11.19 -0.58
N ASN A 16 12.34 -11.20 0.65
CA ASN A 16 11.65 -11.91 1.72
C ASN A 16 10.33 -11.20 2.08
N HIS A 17 9.54 -11.79 2.98
CA HIS A 17 8.32 -11.16 3.48
C HIS A 17 8.62 -9.84 4.21
N THR A 18 7.73 -8.89 4.05
CA THR A 18 7.68 -7.69 4.89
C THR A 18 7.11 -8.04 6.27
N ILE A 19 7.22 -7.12 7.23
CA ILE A 19 6.82 -7.39 8.63
C ILE A 19 5.35 -7.85 8.75
N ASP A 20 4.44 -7.27 7.96
CA ASP A 20 3.00 -7.51 8.09
C ASP A 20 2.49 -8.71 7.26
N GLU A 21 3.24 -9.19 6.24
CA GLU A 21 2.76 -10.26 5.35
C GLU A 21 2.40 -11.56 6.07
N PRO A 22 3.16 -12.04 7.08
CA PRO A 22 2.81 -13.26 7.82
C PRO A 22 1.50 -13.14 8.59
N ASP A 23 1.25 -12.00 9.24
CA ASP A 23 0.02 -11.73 9.96
C ASP A 23 -1.20 -11.72 9.02
N HIS A 24 -1.07 -11.04 7.89
CA HIS A 24 -2.12 -11.02 6.88
C HIS A 24 -2.43 -12.41 6.30
N LEU A 25 -1.39 -13.20 6.08
CA LEU A 25 -1.52 -14.58 5.59
C LEU A 25 -2.25 -15.48 6.61
N ALA A 26 -1.86 -15.39 7.88
CA ALA A 26 -2.46 -16.18 8.97
C ALA A 26 -3.95 -15.86 9.15
N ALA A 27 -4.32 -14.58 9.22
CA ALA A 27 -5.71 -14.17 9.41
C ALA A 27 -6.59 -14.56 8.19
N GLY A 28 -6.06 -14.48 6.97
CA GLY A 28 -6.74 -14.96 5.79
C GLY A 28 -6.90 -16.48 5.77
N MET A 29 -5.89 -17.21 6.22
CA MET A 29 -5.91 -18.68 6.32
C MET A 29 -6.88 -19.16 7.41
N GLU A 30 -6.97 -18.48 8.55
CA GLU A 30 -7.99 -18.74 9.57
C GLU A 30 -9.40 -18.63 8.98
N TRP A 31 -9.66 -17.56 8.20
CA TRP A 31 -10.95 -17.37 7.54
C TRP A 31 -11.29 -18.50 6.57
N LEU A 32 -10.31 -18.95 5.75
CA LEU A 32 -10.52 -20.01 4.76
C LEU A 32 -10.66 -21.39 5.40
N SER A 33 -9.81 -21.71 6.37
CA SER A 33 -9.72 -23.07 6.95
C SER A 33 -10.72 -23.31 8.07
N ALA A 34 -10.93 -22.33 8.96
CA ALA A 34 -11.73 -22.48 10.18
C ALA A 34 -13.05 -21.72 10.14
N GLY A 35 -13.29 -20.88 9.14
CA GLY A 35 -14.49 -20.06 9.07
C GLY A 35 -14.57 -18.98 10.16
N LYS A 36 -13.47 -18.68 10.79
CA LYS A 36 -13.32 -17.69 11.87
C LYS A 36 -12.48 -16.51 11.41
N TYR A 37 -12.51 -15.41 12.19
CA TYR A 37 -11.68 -14.24 11.97
C TYR A 37 -11.37 -13.62 13.33
N LEU A 38 -10.39 -14.17 14.05
CA LEU A 38 -10.15 -13.90 15.45
C LEU A 38 -8.74 -13.40 15.75
N TYR A 39 -7.75 -13.74 14.92
CA TYR A 39 -6.34 -13.44 15.18
C TYR A 39 -6.06 -11.96 15.33
N GLU A 40 -6.49 -11.18 14.37
CA GLU A 40 -6.21 -9.76 14.35
C GLU A 40 -7.36 -9.03 13.65
N ASP A 41 -7.94 -8.03 14.30
CA ASP A 41 -9.12 -7.32 13.82
C ASP A 41 -8.86 -5.87 13.36
N GLN A 42 -7.61 -5.36 13.42
CA GLN A 42 -7.25 -4.04 12.90
C GLN A 42 -7.44 -3.91 11.37
N HIS A 43 -7.50 -5.03 10.67
CA HIS A 43 -7.70 -5.05 9.22
C HIS A 43 -8.87 -5.94 8.83
N PRO A 44 -9.74 -5.50 7.91
CA PRO A 44 -10.84 -6.32 7.40
C PRO A 44 -10.36 -7.49 6.52
N PRO A 45 -11.21 -8.51 6.29
CA PRO A 45 -10.77 -9.81 5.75
C PRO A 45 -10.43 -9.87 4.26
N LEU A 46 -10.96 -8.97 3.39
CA LEU A 46 -10.96 -9.21 1.93
C LEU A 46 -9.55 -9.43 1.36
N ALA A 47 -8.62 -8.51 1.60
CA ALA A 47 -7.27 -8.63 1.05
C ALA A 47 -6.51 -9.81 1.67
N ARG A 48 -6.71 -10.07 2.95
CA ARG A 48 -6.09 -11.16 3.70
C ARG A 48 -6.54 -12.52 3.17
N VAL A 49 -7.84 -12.68 2.95
CA VAL A 49 -8.42 -13.90 2.36
C VAL A 49 -7.89 -14.13 0.96
N MET A 50 -7.81 -13.08 0.14
CA MET A 50 -7.24 -13.18 -1.20
C MET A 50 -5.74 -13.53 -1.19
N GLY A 51 -4.98 -12.94 -0.27
CA GLY A 51 -3.57 -13.30 -0.07
C GLY A 51 -3.36 -14.73 0.43
N ALA A 52 -4.28 -15.27 1.23
CA ALA A 52 -4.23 -16.64 1.71
C ALA A 52 -4.77 -17.67 0.69
N LEU A 53 -5.53 -17.24 -0.32
CA LEU A 53 -6.24 -18.14 -1.23
C LEU A 53 -5.27 -19.03 -2.03
N GLY A 54 -4.20 -18.48 -2.59
CA GLY A 54 -3.21 -19.25 -3.34
C GLY A 54 -2.53 -20.34 -2.49
N PRO A 55 -1.95 -20.00 -1.33
CA PRO A 55 -1.42 -20.99 -0.39
C PRO A 55 -2.47 -22.03 0.05
N TYR A 56 -3.70 -21.62 0.34
CA TYR A 56 -4.79 -22.53 0.71
C TYR A 56 -5.09 -23.56 -0.40
N LEU A 57 -5.18 -23.11 -1.66
CA LEU A 57 -5.37 -24.00 -2.81
C LEU A 57 -4.17 -24.92 -3.06
N ALA A 58 -2.97 -24.47 -2.66
CA ALA A 58 -1.75 -25.29 -2.71
C ALA A 58 -1.61 -26.30 -1.57
N GLY A 59 -2.58 -26.35 -0.65
CA GLY A 59 -2.63 -27.34 0.43
C GLY A 59 -2.31 -26.79 1.83
N GLU A 60 -1.92 -25.52 1.95
CA GLU A 60 -1.65 -24.93 3.26
C GLU A 60 -2.93 -24.80 4.09
N ARG A 61 -2.79 -24.93 5.40
CA ARG A 61 -3.93 -24.87 6.34
C ARG A 61 -3.56 -24.09 7.60
N TRP A 62 -4.59 -23.60 8.27
CA TRP A 62 -4.50 -23.01 9.59
C TRP A 62 -4.30 -24.09 10.66
N HIS A 63 -3.44 -23.84 11.65
CA HIS A 63 -3.03 -24.79 12.69
C HIS A 63 -3.31 -24.30 14.11
N ALA A 64 -4.05 -23.21 14.25
CA ALA A 64 -4.37 -22.60 15.56
C ALA A 64 -3.12 -22.22 16.40
N GLY A 65 -2.14 -21.57 15.75
CA GLY A 65 -0.98 -21.02 16.45
C GLY A 65 -1.35 -20.00 17.55
N PRO A 66 -0.44 -19.70 18.47
CA PRO A 66 -0.73 -18.85 19.62
C PRO A 66 -1.00 -17.38 19.25
N ASP A 67 -0.44 -16.92 18.14
CA ASP A 67 -0.65 -15.59 17.58
C ASP A 67 -0.54 -15.64 16.04
N SER A 68 -1.01 -14.58 15.39
CA SER A 68 -1.04 -14.50 13.93
C SER A 68 0.34 -14.50 13.27
N TYR A 69 1.34 -13.89 13.88
CA TYR A 69 2.70 -13.87 13.34
C TYR A 69 3.34 -15.27 13.34
N ARG A 70 3.29 -15.98 14.48
CA ARG A 70 3.81 -17.34 14.58
C ARG A 70 3.10 -18.31 13.65
N GLU A 71 1.77 -18.16 13.52
CA GLU A 71 1.01 -18.95 12.57
C GLU A 71 1.39 -18.61 11.13
N GLY A 72 1.56 -17.34 10.79
CA GLY A 72 2.00 -16.90 9.47
C GLY A 72 3.38 -17.45 9.09
N TYR A 73 4.32 -17.45 10.02
CA TYR A 73 5.65 -18.07 9.81
C TYR A 73 5.55 -19.57 9.60
N ARG A 74 4.65 -20.24 10.32
CA ARG A 74 4.41 -21.68 10.15
C ARG A 74 3.84 -21.99 8.78
N ILE A 75 2.88 -21.22 8.30
CA ILE A 75 2.27 -21.36 6.97
C ILE A 75 3.32 -21.07 5.87
N LEU A 76 4.14 -20.04 6.03
CA LEU A 76 5.21 -19.74 5.08
C LEU A 76 6.20 -20.90 4.93
N GLY A 77 6.50 -21.62 6.03
CA GLY A 77 7.45 -22.72 6.01
C GLY A 77 8.90 -22.26 5.82
N ARG A 78 9.75 -23.12 5.25
CA ARG A 78 11.19 -22.88 5.08
C ARG A 78 11.67 -23.23 3.67
N GLY A 79 12.80 -22.66 3.27
CA GLY A 79 13.49 -22.97 2.03
C GLY A 79 12.65 -22.72 0.79
N ALA A 80 12.66 -23.65 -0.16
CA ALA A 80 11.90 -23.56 -1.41
C ALA A 80 10.37 -23.52 -1.18
N HIS A 81 9.89 -24.13 -0.11
CA HIS A 81 8.48 -24.05 0.30
C HIS A 81 8.11 -22.62 0.69
N TYR A 82 8.97 -21.94 1.44
CA TYR A 82 8.79 -20.53 1.81
C TYR A 82 8.62 -19.63 0.59
N ASP A 83 9.52 -19.68 -0.38
CA ASP A 83 9.48 -18.86 -1.59
C ASP A 83 8.19 -19.09 -2.41
N ARG A 84 7.79 -20.36 -2.54
CA ARG A 84 6.55 -20.75 -3.24
C ARG A 84 5.32 -20.22 -2.53
N THR A 85 5.22 -20.42 -1.22
CA THR A 85 4.05 -20.00 -0.42
C THR A 85 3.90 -18.49 -0.42
N LEU A 86 5.02 -17.76 -0.25
CA LEU A 86 5.03 -16.30 -0.30
C LEU A 86 4.62 -15.78 -1.69
N ALA A 87 5.14 -16.37 -2.77
CA ALA A 87 4.78 -15.99 -4.14
C ALA A 87 3.30 -16.23 -4.45
N LEU A 88 2.75 -17.38 -4.01
CA LEU A 88 1.32 -17.67 -4.15
C LEU A 88 0.44 -16.68 -3.36
N GLY A 89 0.88 -16.30 -2.17
CA GLY A 89 0.19 -15.29 -1.37
C GLY A 89 0.18 -13.92 -2.05
N ARG A 90 1.33 -13.47 -2.54
CA ARG A 90 1.46 -12.20 -3.28
C ARG A 90 0.62 -12.18 -4.57
N ALA A 91 0.53 -13.31 -5.27
CA ALA A 91 -0.30 -13.45 -6.46
C ALA A 91 -1.80 -13.20 -6.17
N GLY A 92 -2.27 -13.49 -4.96
CA GLY A 92 -3.64 -13.19 -4.52
C GLY A 92 -3.98 -11.70 -4.48
N ILE A 93 -2.98 -10.82 -4.44
CA ILE A 93 -3.18 -9.36 -4.43
C ILE A 93 -3.22 -8.76 -5.84
N LEU A 94 -2.64 -9.44 -6.83
CA LEU A 94 -2.56 -8.97 -8.22
C LEU A 94 -3.93 -8.62 -8.86
N PRO A 95 -5.04 -9.33 -8.60
CA PRO A 95 -6.36 -8.96 -9.11
C PRO A 95 -6.80 -7.54 -8.73
N PHE A 96 -6.40 -7.03 -7.56
CA PHE A 96 -6.72 -5.67 -7.15
C PHE A 96 -5.97 -4.61 -7.99
N PHE A 97 -4.75 -4.91 -8.44
CA PHE A 97 -4.07 -4.07 -9.42
C PHE A 97 -4.83 -4.00 -10.75
N TRP A 98 -5.40 -5.11 -11.20
CA TRP A 98 -6.21 -5.12 -12.42
C TRP A 98 -7.50 -4.32 -12.26
N ILE A 99 -8.19 -4.47 -11.12
CA ILE A 99 -9.40 -3.68 -10.80
C ILE A 99 -9.07 -2.19 -10.77
N ALA A 100 -8.01 -1.78 -10.06
CA ALA A 100 -7.59 -0.39 -9.98
C ALA A 100 -7.21 0.18 -11.36
N SER A 101 -6.50 -0.60 -12.18
CA SER A 101 -6.16 -0.23 -13.57
C SER A 101 -7.41 -0.04 -14.44
N ALA A 102 -8.39 -0.93 -14.31
CA ALA A 102 -9.68 -0.82 -15.00
C ALA A 102 -10.46 0.42 -14.53
N VAL A 103 -10.45 0.71 -13.23
CA VAL A 103 -11.07 1.92 -12.67
C VAL A 103 -10.42 3.18 -13.28
N VAL A 104 -9.10 3.25 -13.32
CA VAL A 104 -8.36 4.39 -13.91
C VAL A 104 -8.69 4.54 -15.40
N PHE A 105 -8.73 3.42 -16.14
CA PHE A 105 -9.10 3.43 -17.55
C PHE A 105 -10.53 3.97 -17.77
N LEU A 106 -11.51 3.40 -17.07
CA LEU A 106 -12.92 3.78 -17.23
C LEU A 106 -13.18 5.23 -16.75
N TRP A 107 -12.52 5.65 -15.69
CA TRP A 107 -12.62 7.02 -15.22
C TRP A 107 -11.96 8.00 -16.19
N GLY A 108 -10.77 7.68 -16.70
CA GLY A 108 -10.09 8.46 -17.74
C GLY A 108 -10.91 8.58 -19.02
N ALA A 109 -11.50 7.46 -19.50
CA ALA A 109 -12.38 7.43 -20.67
C ALA A 109 -13.58 8.36 -20.51
N ARG A 110 -14.22 8.30 -19.34
CA ARG A 110 -15.36 9.16 -19.00
C ARG A 110 -14.97 10.63 -18.93
N THR A 111 -13.77 10.94 -18.47
CA THR A 111 -13.32 12.31 -18.23
C THR A 111 -12.93 13.03 -19.53
N ALA A 112 -12.12 12.40 -20.37
CA ALA A 112 -11.55 13.02 -21.57
C ALA A 112 -11.38 12.07 -22.76
N GLY A 113 -12.11 10.94 -22.77
CA GLY A 113 -12.14 9.97 -23.88
C GLY A 113 -11.00 8.97 -23.89
N ALA A 114 -10.93 8.17 -24.95
CA ALA A 114 -9.98 7.06 -25.06
C ALA A 114 -8.49 7.45 -24.90
N PRO A 115 -8.00 8.57 -25.49
CA PRO A 115 -6.61 8.97 -25.26
C PRO A 115 -6.29 9.21 -23.78
N ALA A 116 -7.20 9.85 -23.04
CA ALA A 116 -7.01 10.07 -21.61
C ALA A 116 -7.03 8.75 -20.81
N ALA A 117 -7.88 7.81 -21.20
CA ALA A 117 -7.95 6.48 -20.58
C ALA A 117 -6.61 5.73 -20.72
N LEU A 118 -6.07 5.69 -21.94
CA LEU A 118 -4.81 5.01 -22.23
C LEU A 118 -3.64 5.66 -21.47
N LEU A 119 -3.55 6.99 -21.51
CA LEU A 119 -2.49 7.74 -20.85
C LEU A 119 -2.58 7.65 -19.33
N ALA A 120 -3.78 7.75 -18.76
CA ALA A 120 -3.99 7.55 -17.31
C ALA A 120 -3.58 6.15 -16.86
N THR A 121 -3.96 5.12 -17.64
CA THR A 121 -3.58 3.73 -17.35
C THR A 121 -2.07 3.51 -17.48
N LEU A 122 -1.42 4.10 -18.47
CA LEU A 122 0.04 4.07 -18.61
C LEU A 122 0.70 4.70 -17.39
N LEU A 123 0.28 5.91 -17.00
CA LEU A 123 0.79 6.61 -15.82
C LEU A 123 0.62 5.73 -14.55
N PHE A 124 -0.58 5.21 -14.32
CA PHE A 124 -0.88 4.39 -13.14
C PHE A 124 -0.07 3.10 -13.07
N THR A 125 -0.02 2.35 -14.17
CA THR A 125 0.63 1.03 -14.21
C THR A 125 2.17 1.09 -14.25
N THR A 126 2.75 2.28 -14.32
CA THR A 126 4.20 2.53 -14.24
C THR A 126 4.64 3.19 -12.93
N LEU A 127 3.69 3.49 -12.02
CA LEU A 127 4.00 4.10 -10.72
C LEU A 127 4.70 3.09 -9.79
N PRO A 128 5.94 3.36 -9.34
CA PRO A 128 6.64 2.46 -8.43
C PRO A 128 5.85 2.15 -7.13
N PRO A 129 5.21 3.11 -6.43
CA PRO A 129 4.42 2.80 -5.24
C PRO A 129 3.25 1.85 -5.53
N VAL A 130 2.60 1.97 -6.69
CA VAL A 130 1.52 1.06 -7.10
C VAL A 130 2.07 -0.34 -7.37
N LEU A 131 3.20 -0.45 -8.10
CA LEU A 131 3.84 -1.72 -8.40
C LEU A 131 4.33 -2.43 -7.11
N ALA A 132 4.88 -1.66 -6.15
CA ALA A 132 5.30 -2.19 -4.85
C ALA A 132 4.13 -2.84 -4.09
N HIS A 133 3.10 -2.06 -3.82
CA HIS A 133 1.99 -2.52 -2.98
C HIS A 133 1.04 -3.51 -3.67
N ALA A 134 1.10 -3.63 -5.00
CA ALA A 134 0.44 -4.70 -5.74
C ALA A 134 1.19 -6.05 -5.67
N GLY A 135 2.44 -6.05 -5.21
CA GLY A 135 3.30 -7.22 -5.07
C GLY A 135 3.46 -7.73 -3.63
N LEU A 136 2.68 -7.26 -2.67
CA LEU A 136 2.79 -7.62 -1.25
C LEU A 136 1.45 -8.10 -0.70
N ILE A 137 1.46 -9.05 0.25
CA ILE A 137 0.26 -9.51 0.96
C ILE A 137 -0.14 -8.41 1.96
N ALA A 138 -0.75 -7.34 1.43
CA ALA A 138 -1.16 -6.17 2.21
C ALA A 138 -2.54 -5.68 1.77
N THR A 139 -3.17 -4.87 2.61
CA THR A 139 -4.54 -4.39 2.40
C THR A 139 -4.63 -3.19 1.45
N ASP A 140 -3.50 -2.54 1.16
CA ASP A 140 -3.44 -1.22 0.55
C ASP A 140 -3.90 -1.20 -0.91
N MET A 141 -3.46 -2.18 -1.72
CA MET A 141 -3.87 -2.27 -3.13
C MET A 141 -5.35 -2.61 -3.27
N ALA A 142 -5.89 -3.48 -2.39
CA ALA A 142 -7.31 -3.78 -2.36
C ALA A 142 -8.14 -2.56 -1.97
N ALA A 143 -7.70 -1.80 -0.96
CA ALA A 143 -8.33 -0.54 -0.56
C ALA A 143 -8.33 0.47 -1.71
N ALA A 144 -7.18 0.67 -2.38
CA ALA A 144 -7.09 1.57 -3.53
C ALA A 144 -8.06 1.17 -4.66
N ALA A 145 -8.12 -0.13 -4.99
CA ALA A 145 -9.00 -0.65 -6.02
C ALA A 145 -10.47 -0.40 -5.71
N TRP A 146 -10.92 -0.76 -4.51
CA TRP A 146 -12.35 -0.69 -4.18
C TRP A 146 -12.82 0.70 -3.76
N ILE A 147 -11.97 1.52 -3.12
CA ILE A 147 -12.27 2.95 -2.90
C ILE A 147 -12.41 3.66 -4.26
N GLY A 148 -11.49 3.40 -5.19
CA GLY A 148 -11.57 3.91 -6.55
C GLY A 148 -12.80 3.42 -7.31
N ALA A 149 -13.14 2.12 -7.19
CA ALA A 149 -14.32 1.54 -7.81
C ALA A 149 -15.63 2.15 -7.27
N ALA A 150 -15.72 2.39 -5.95
CA ALA A 150 -16.85 3.06 -5.33
C ALA A 150 -16.96 4.51 -5.80
N ALA A 151 -15.85 5.24 -5.89
CA ALA A 151 -15.82 6.60 -6.43
C ALA A 151 -16.28 6.63 -7.89
N LEU A 152 -15.79 5.73 -8.75
CA LEU A 152 -16.22 5.62 -10.14
C LEU A 152 -17.71 5.24 -10.25
N ALA A 153 -18.15 4.23 -9.49
CA ALA A 153 -19.57 3.82 -9.46
C ALA A 153 -20.48 4.96 -9.05
N SER A 154 -20.07 5.82 -8.12
CA SER A 154 -20.81 6.99 -7.67
C SER A 154 -21.06 8.01 -8.78
N LEU A 155 -20.11 8.17 -9.73
CA LEU A 155 -20.27 9.06 -10.89
C LEU A 155 -21.43 8.63 -11.79
N PHE A 156 -21.57 7.31 -12.00
CA PHE A 156 -22.68 6.77 -12.79
C PHE A 156 -24.00 6.75 -12.02
N TRP A 157 -23.92 6.49 -10.71
CA TRP A 157 -25.08 6.42 -9.84
C TRP A 157 -25.74 7.79 -9.67
N VAL A 158 -24.95 8.86 -9.43
CA VAL A 158 -25.52 10.21 -9.19
C VAL A 158 -26.21 10.79 -10.42
N GLU A 159 -25.83 10.36 -11.63
CA GLU A 159 -26.46 10.82 -12.87
C GLU A 159 -27.83 10.20 -13.11
N LYS A 160 -27.94 8.89 -12.90
CA LYS A 160 -29.17 8.13 -13.11
C LYS A 160 -29.27 7.04 -12.05
N PRO A 161 -29.75 7.37 -10.84
CA PRO A 161 -29.94 6.38 -9.80
C PRO A 161 -31.04 5.37 -10.24
N GLY A 162 -30.68 4.10 -10.22
CA GLY A 162 -31.56 2.98 -10.52
C GLY A 162 -31.13 1.77 -9.71
N ARG A 163 -31.98 0.75 -9.56
CA ARG A 163 -31.71 -0.43 -8.72
C ARG A 163 -30.33 -1.04 -8.98
N ARG A 164 -29.96 -1.29 -10.25
CA ARG A 164 -28.69 -1.88 -10.64
C ARG A 164 -27.49 -0.99 -10.26
N ARG A 165 -27.55 0.31 -10.56
CA ARG A 165 -26.45 1.23 -10.22
C ARG A 165 -26.30 1.42 -8.72
N THR A 166 -27.41 1.45 -7.98
CA THR A 166 -27.42 1.50 -6.51
C THR A 166 -26.79 0.25 -5.91
N ALA A 167 -27.13 -0.94 -6.41
CA ALA A 167 -26.55 -2.18 -5.96
C ALA A 167 -25.03 -2.25 -6.25
N ILE A 168 -24.59 -1.93 -7.47
CA ILE A 168 -23.16 -1.87 -7.83
C ILE A 168 -22.40 -0.91 -6.92
N PHE A 169 -22.95 0.28 -6.68
CA PHE A 169 -22.34 1.28 -5.80
C PHE A 169 -22.25 0.77 -4.36
N GLY A 170 -23.33 0.17 -3.83
CA GLY A 170 -23.34 -0.42 -2.49
C GLY A 170 -22.36 -1.57 -2.34
N VAL A 171 -22.27 -2.48 -3.32
CA VAL A 171 -21.28 -3.56 -3.33
C VAL A 171 -19.85 -2.99 -3.31
N ALA A 172 -19.56 -1.97 -4.13
CA ALA A 172 -18.25 -1.36 -4.16
C ALA A 172 -17.87 -0.70 -2.81
N ILE A 173 -18.82 -0.03 -2.14
CA ILE A 173 -18.62 0.53 -0.79
C ILE A 173 -18.33 -0.61 0.21
N GLY A 174 -19.13 -1.69 0.20
CA GLY A 174 -18.94 -2.81 1.10
C GLY A 174 -17.58 -3.49 0.93
N LEU A 175 -17.13 -3.71 -0.32
CA LEU A 175 -15.83 -4.29 -0.63
C LEU A 175 -14.67 -3.33 -0.26
N ALA A 176 -14.85 -2.02 -0.39
CA ALA A 176 -13.88 -1.04 0.10
C ALA A 176 -13.73 -1.11 1.63
N CYS A 177 -14.84 -1.18 2.36
CA CYS A 177 -14.82 -1.34 3.82
C CYS A 177 -14.24 -2.70 4.26
N LEU A 178 -14.45 -3.76 3.48
CA LEU A 178 -13.84 -5.07 3.69
C LEU A 178 -12.35 -5.13 3.32
N SER A 179 -11.85 -4.13 2.58
CA SER A 179 -10.43 -4.03 2.24
C SER A 179 -9.62 -3.31 3.33
N LYS A 180 -10.12 -2.16 3.81
CA LYS A 180 -9.43 -1.36 4.83
C LYS A 180 -10.40 -0.39 5.52
N PHE A 181 -10.28 -0.22 6.83
CA PHE A 181 -11.15 0.68 7.60
C PHE A 181 -11.04 2.16 7.18
N SER A 182 -9.91 2.58 6.60
CA SER A 182 -9.77 3.95 6.06
C SER A 182 -10.85 4.29 5.01
N ALA A 183 -11.47 3.29 4.37
CA ALA A 183 -12.58 3.49 3.46
C ALA A 183 -13.78 4.16 4.14
N LEU A 184 -14.02 3.92 5.44
CA LEU A 184 -15.09 4.56 6.22
C LEU A 184 -14.90 6.07 6.36
N LEU A 185 -13.67 6.55 6.29
CA LEU A 185 -13.35 7.97 6.35
C LEU A 185 -13.21 8.57 4.94
N PHE A 186 -12.48 7.89 4.07
CA PHE A 186 -12.13 8.40 2.75
C PHE A 186 -13.33 8.47 1.81
N LEU A 187 -14.21 7.45 1.81
CA LEU A 187 -15.35 7.42 0.90
C LEU A 187 -16.37 8.54 1.17
N PRO A 188 -16.88 8.73 2.40
CA PRO A 188 -17.81 9.83 2.67
C PRO A 188 -17.22 11.20 2.29
N ALA A 189 -15.97 11.46 2.67
CA ALA A 189 -15.30 12.71 2.35
C ALA A 189 -15.13 12.89 0.83
N ALA A 190 -14.69 11.86 0.11
CA ALA A 190 -14.54 11.88 -1.34
C ALA A 190 -15.90 12.10 -2.04
N LEU A 191 -16.94 11.38 -1.63
CA LEU A 191 -18.28 11.53 -2.22
C LEU A 191 -18.84 12.94 -2.01
N LEU A 192 -18.65 13.52 -0.83
CA LEU A 192 -19.03 14.91 -0.55
C LEU A 192 -18.26 15.88 -1.44
N ALA A 193 -16.94 15.73 -1.58
CA ALA A 193 -16.12 16.59 -2.42
C ALA A 193 -16.46 16.45 -3.91
N MET A 194 -16.78 15.24 -4.39
CA MET A 194 -17.12 14.96 -5.79
C MET A 194 -18.52 15.43 -6.18
N HIS A 195 -19.50 15.31 -5.30
CA HIS A 195 -20.91 15.42 -5.66
C HIS A 195 -21.67 16.53 -4.91
N ARG A 196 -21.15 17.01 -3.77
CA ARG A 196 -21.77 18.06 -2.95
C ARG A 196 -23.28 17.78 -2.67
N ALA A 197 -24.13 18.77 -2.90
CA ALA A 197 -25.57 18.68 -2.64
C ALA A 197 -26.31 17.60 -3.48
N ARG A 198 -25.70 17.07 -4.56
CA ARG A 198 -26.36 16.03 -5.38
C ARG A 198 -26.62 14.73 -4.60
N LEU A 199 -25.81 14.41 -3.60
CA LEU A 199 -26.01 13.23 -2.75
C LEU A 199 -27.35 13.27 -2.03
N TRP A 200 -27.73 14.41 -1.49
CA TRP A 200 -28.97 14.59 -0.72
C TRP A 200 -30.24 14.47 -1.57
N ARG A 201 -30.15 14.79 -2.88
CA ARG A 201 -31.26 14.57 -3.80
C ARG A 201 -31.62 13.09 -3.95
N HIS A 202 -30.66 12.19 -3.74
CA HIS A 202 -30.80 10.75 -3.90
C HIS A 202 -30.72 9.98 -2.57
N ARG A 203 -31.05 10.64 -1.43
CA ARG A 203 -30.90 10.06 -0.07
C ARG A 203 -31.50 8.67 0.11
N ARG A 204 -32.67 8.38 -0.50
CA ARG A 204 -33.31 7.04 -0.42
C ARG A 204 -32.46 5.97 -1.13
N SER A 205 -31.95 6.29 -2.31
CA SER A 205 -31.09 5.40 -3.08
C SER A 205 -29.72 5.25 -2.41
N LEU A 206 -29.19 6.29 -1.76
CA LEU A 206 -27.98 6.23 -0.96
C LEU A 206 -28.17 5.32 0.26
N ALA A 207 -29.29 5.45 0.97
CA ALA A 207 -29.61 4.53 2.08
C ALA A 207 -29.69 3.08 1.60
N ALA A 208 -30.31 2.82 0.46
CA ALA A 208 -30.34 1.48 -0.14
C ALA A 208 -28.92 0.97 -0.49
N ALA A 209 -28.03 1.83 -1.02
CA ALA A 209 -26.63 1.47 -1.26
C ALA A 209 -25.88 1.14 0.05
N CYS A 210 -26.14 1.90 1.13
CA CYS A 210 -25.56 1.61 2.46
C CYS A 210 -26.07 0.27 3.01
N VAL A 211 -27.33 -0.08 2.82
CA VAL A 211 -27.86 -1.41 3.20
C VAL A 211 -27.15 -2.52 2.43
N VAL A 212 -26.99 -2.36 1.11
CA VAL A 212 -26.24 -3.35 0.30
C VAL A 212 -24.79 -3.44 0.79
N ALA A 213 -24.13 -2.31 1.07
CA ALA A 213 -22.76 -2.29 1.59
C ALA A 213 -22.66 -3.03 2.93
N PHE A 214 -23.62 -2.81 3.83
CA PHE A 214 -23.67 -3.51 5.10
C PHE A 214 -23.86 -5.02 4.94
N LEU A 215 -24.72 -5.47 4.04
CA LEU A 215 -24.89 -6.89 3.74
C LEU A 215 -23.61 -7.52 3.18
N VAL A 216 -22.87 -6.80 2.32
CA VAL A 216 -21.56 -7.24 1.80
C VAL A 216 -20.54 -7.35 2.94
N ILE A 217 -20.50 -6.37 3.84
CA ILE A 217 -19.62 -6.41 5.03
C ILE A 217 -19.98 -7.63 5.88
N TRP A 218 -21.24 -7.83 6.20
CA TRP A 218 -21.69 -8.96 7.02
C TRP A 218 -21.36 -10.32 6.37
N ALA A 219 -21.54 -10.45 5.05
CA ALA A 219 -21.12 -11.62 4.30
C ALA A 219 -19.59 -11.85 4.39
N GLY A 220 -18.78 -10.81 4.30
CA GLY A 220 -17.33 -10.89 4.45
C GLY A 220 -16.89 -11.41 5.83
N TYR A 221 -17.69 -11.14 6.87
CA TYR A 221 -17.52 -11.71 8.21
C TYR A 221 -18.37 -12.98 8.42
N ARG A 222 -18.73 -13.71 7.34
CA ARG A 222 -19.45 -15.00 7.33
C ARG A 222 -20.78 -14.96 8.09
N PHE A 223 -21.50 -13.85 7.97
CA PHE A 223 -22.77 -13.65 8.66
C PHE A 223 -22.70 -13.88 10.17
N SER A 224 -21.53 -13.66 10.77
CA SER A 224 -21.32 -13.79 12.20
C SER A 224 -22.22 -12.83 12.98
N PHE A 225 -22.67 -13.26 14.17
CA PHE A 225 -23.52 -12.47 15.07
C PHE A 225 -23.12 -12.77 16.51
N ALA A 226 -22.56 -11.80 17.21
CA ALA A 226 -22.12 -11.96 18.58
C ALA A 226 -22.14 -10.63 19.35
N ARG A 227 -21.86 -10.68 20.63
CA ARG A 227 -21.77 -9.49 21.49
C ARG A 227 -20.51 -8.71 21.17
N VAL A 228 -20.66 -7.41 21.05
CA VAL A 228 -19.57 -6.43 20.98
C VAL A 228 -19.45 -5.83 22.38
N GLU A 229 -18.39 -6.20 23.09
CA GLU A 229 -18.29 -5.98 24.55
C GLU A 229 -18.39 -4.50 24.93
N TYR A 230 -17.65 -3.61 24.26
CA TYR A 230 -17.65 -2.18 24.58
C TYR A 230 -18.97 -1.45 24.24
N LEU A 231 -19.83 -2.03 23.39
CA LEU A 231 -21.17 -1.51 23.07
C LEU A 231 -22.27 -2.18 23.91
N HIS A 232 -21.97 -3.29 24.60
CA HIS A 232 -22.92 -4.14 25.30
C HIS A 232 -24.09 -4.66 24.45
N LEU A 233 -23.92 -4.69 23.09
CA LEU A 233 -24.92 -5.06 22.11
C LEU A 233 -24.49 -6.29 21.31
N ARG A 234 -25.46 -7.13 20.95
CA ARG A 234 -25.24 -8.20 19.95
C ARG A 234 -25.47 -7.62 18.57
N LEU A 235 -24.44 -7.68 17.73
CA LEU A 235 -24.46 -7.08 16.39
C LEU A 235 -24.01 -8.09 15.31
N PRO A 236 -24.47 -7.94 14.06
CA PRO A 236 -23.89 -8.62 12.92
C PRO A 236 -22.47 -8.11 12.67
N ALA A 237 -21.58 -9.00 12.22
CA ALA A 237 -20.15 -8.71 11.98
C ALA A 237 -19.45 -8.09 13.22
N PRO A 238 -19.46 -8.72 14.41
CA PRO A 238 -18.95 -8.10 15.65
C PRO A 238 -17.46 -7.69 15.52
N ARG A 239 -16.64 -8.46 14.80
CA ARG A 239 -15.22 -8.16 14.58
C ARG A 239 -14.98 -6.92 13.73
N PHE A 240 -15.93 -6.51 12.90
CA PHE A 240 -15.86 -5.24 12.21
C PHE A 240 -15.88 -4.05 13.18
N PHE A 241 -16.71 -4.12 14.22
CA PHE A 241 -16.80 -3.06 15.22
C PHE A 241 -15.60 -3.07 16.17
N THR A 242 -15.17 -4.27 16.64
CA THR A 242 -13.97 -4.35 17.48
C THR A 242 -12.73 -3.86 16.73
N GLY A 243 -12.56 -4.23 15.47
CA GLY A 243 -11.45 -3.75 14.64
C GLY A 243 -11.45 -2.23 14.45
N LEU A 244 -12.63 -1.63 14.29
CA LEU A 244 -12.74 -0.18 14.22
C LEU A 244 -12.32 0.49 15.53
N ALA A 245 -12.72 -0.06 16.69
CA ALA A 245 -12.31 0.43 18.01
C ALA A 245 -10.80 0.30 18.21
N THR A 246 -10.22 -0.84 17.82
CA THR A 246 -8.76 -1.08 17.91
C THR A 246 -7.98 -0.09 17.03
N LEU A 247 -8.43 0.14 15.79
CA LEU A 247 -7.81 1.15 14.92
C LEU A 247 -7.92 2.56 15.50
N TRP A 248 -9.07 2.90 16.07
CA TRP A 248 -9.26 4.21 16.73
C TRP A 248 -8.29 4.40 17.89
N ALA A 249 -8.16 3.38 18.75
CA ALA A 249 -7.21 3.40 19.87
C ALA A 249 -5.75 3.53 19.38
N HIS A 250 -5.37 2.80 18.32
CA HIS A 250 -4.04 2.90 17.71
C HIS A 250 -3.79 4.30 17.17
N ASN A 251 -4.75 4.89 16.44
CA ASN A 251 -4.58 6.26 15.93
C ASN A 251 -4.53 7.31 17.07
N ALA A 252 -5.26 7.07 18.17
CA ALA A 252 -5.21 7.96 19.34
C ALA A 252 -3.84 7.90 20.05
N ALA A 253 -3.27 6.70 20.17
CA ALA A 253 -1.92 6.50 20.74
C ALA A 253 -0.84 7.09 19.84
N GLY A 254 -1.03 7.07 18.52
CA GLY A 254 -0.03 7.45 17.51
C GLY A 254 0.92 6.30 17.18
N HIS A 255 1.78 6.53 16.20
CA HIS A 255 2.80 5.58 15.74
C HIS A 255 4.15 6.27 15.61
N ALA A 256 5.21 5.62 16.10
CA ALA A 256 6.56 6.12 15.96
C ALA A 256 6.91 6.28 14.47
N SER A 257 7.37 7.46 14.09
CA SER A 257 7.60 7.81 12.69
C SER A 257 8.81 8.72 12.50
N TYR A 258 9.31 8.77 11.28
CA TYR A 258 10.42 9.58 10.87
C TYR A 258 10.06 10.35 9.60
N LEU A 259 10.38 11.65 9.59
CA LEU A 259 10.16 12.51 8.43
C LEU A 259 11.15 13.68 8.42
N LEU A 260 11.82 13.92 7.29
CA LEU A 260 12.71 15.08 7.07
C LEU A 260 13.74 15.28 8.20
N GLY A 261 14.40 14.21 8.63
CA GLY A 261 15.41 14.25 9.69
C GLY A 261 14.87 14.28 11.12
N ARG A 262 13.55 14.23 11.32
CA ARG A 262 12.91 14.32 12.64
C ARG A 262 12.21 13.02 13.00
N ARG A 263 12.23 12.69 14.29
CA ARG A 263 11.46 11.58 14.88
C ARG A 263 10.24 12.11 15.61
N SER A 264 9.17 11.35 15.59
CA SER A 264 7.95 11.64 16.36
C SER A 264 7.35 10.35 16.88
N ALA A 265 6.90 10.34 18.13
CA ALA A 265 6.14 9.23 18.69
C ALA A 265 4.67 9.23 18.24
N THR A 266 4.15 10.37 17.79
CA THR A 266 2.73 10.57 17.48
C THR A 266 2.44 10.98 16.03
N GLY A 267 3.47 10.91 15.18
CA GLY A 267 3.35 11.27 13.76
C GLY A 267 3.49 12.76 13.46
N PHE A 268 3.31 13.08 12.16
CA PHE A 268 3.39 14.45 11.60
C PHE A 268 2.13 14.71 10.79
N TRP A 269 1.43 15.80 11.02
CA TRP A 269 0.20 16.14 10.27
C TRP A 269 0.46 16.32 8.77
N TYR A 270 1.66 16.77 8.39
CA TYR A 270 2.08 16.98 6.99
C TYR A 270 2.78 15.76 6.35
N TYR A 271 2.78 14.60 7.00
CA TYR A 271 3.48 13.40 6.52
C TYR A 271 3.08 13.02 5.10
N TYR A 272 1.79 12.83 4.85
CA TYR A 272 1.31 12.33 3.57
C TYR A 272 1.51 13.28 2.39
N PRO A 273 1.35 14.60 2.50
CA PRO A 273 1.77 15.55 1.46
C PRO A 273 3.24 15.42 1.10
N VAL A 274 4.13 15.33 2.08
CA VAL A 274 5.58 15.15 1.86
C VAL A 274 5.89 13.79 1.27
N ALA A 275 5.32 12.73 1.82
CA ALA A 275 5.52 11.37 1.30
C ALA A 275 5.06 11.27 -0.17
N LEU A 276 3.89 11.80 -0.53
CA LEU A 276 3.42 11.85 -1.91
C LEU A 276 4.35 12.66 -2.82
N ALA A 277 4.84 13.83 -2.36
CA ALA A 277 5.75 14.66 -3.14
C ALA A 277 7.07 13.92 -3.46
N LEU A 278 7.57 13.09 -2.53
CA LEU A 278 8.82 12.34 -2.69
C LEU A 278 8.63 10.99 -3.38
N LYS A 279 7.48 10.34 -3.20
CA LYS A 279 7.20 8.98 -3.72
C LYS A 279 6.53 8.98 -5.10
N THR A 280 6.13 10.14 -5.60
CA THR A 280 5.49 10.26 -6.93
C THR A 280 6.52 10.69 -7.97
N PRO A 281 6.64 10.01 -9.13
CA PRO A 281 7.51 10.47 -10.21
C PRO A 281 7.23 11.92 -10.60
N LEU A 282 8.28 12.71 -10.78
CA LEU A 282 8.16 14.14 -11.08
C LEU A 282 7.37 14.39 -12.37
N ALA A 283 7.48 13.51 -13.35
CA ALA A 283 6.70 13.59 -14.58
C ALA A 283 5.19 13.63 -14.33
N LEU A 284 4.67 12.77 -13.43
CA LEU A 284 3.25 12.80 -13.05
C LEU A 284 2.92 14.06 -12.26
N LEU A 285 3.77 14.49 -11.32
CA LEU A 285 3.56 15.72 -10.55
C LEU A 285 3.48 16.94 -11.47
N LEU A 286 4.34 17.04 -12.50
CA LEU A 286 4.31 18.12 -13.50
C LEU A 286 3.03 18.08 -14.35
N LEU A 287 2.56 16.90 -14.74
CA LEU A 287 1.28 16.76 -15.44
C LEU A 287 0.12 17.21 -14.57
N VAL A 288 0.11 16.84 -13.29
CA VAL A 288 -0.94 17.25 -12.34
C VAL A 288 -0.89 18.76 -12.08
N ALA A 289 0.33 19.33 -11.90
CA ALA A 289 0.51 20.78 -11.75
C ALA A 289 0.02 21.55 -12.99
N GLY A 290 0.21 20.98 -14.18
CA GLY A 290 -0.32 21.54 -15.43
C GLY A 290 -1.85 21.65 -15.44
N ALA A 291 -2.57 20.81 -14.70
CA ALA A 291 -4.03 20.94 -14.52
C ALA A 291 -4.38 22.18 -13.70
N ALA A 292 -3.60 22.50 -12.67
CA ALA A 292 -3.83 23.68 -11.84
C ALA A 292 -3.59 24.99 -12.61
N ILE A 293 -2.53 25.05 -13.43
CA ILE A 293 -2.18 26.22 -14.25
C ILE A 293 -3.16 26.41 -15.41
N GLY A 294 -3.63 25.32 -16.02
CA GLY A 294 -4.63 25.32 -17.07
C GLY A 294 -6.08 25.39 -16.57
N ALA A 295 -6.29 25.74 -15.30
CA ALA A 295 -7.53 25.60 -14.53
C ALA A 295 -8.74 26.40 -15.03
N CYS A 296 -8.68 26.95 -16.25
CA CYS A 296 -9.85 27.52 -16.90
C CYS A 296 -10.77 26.41 -17.45
N ARG A 297 -12.04 26.60 -17.35
CA ARG A 297 -13.26 25.92 -17.91
C ARG A 297 -13.11 24.56 -18.64
N ARG A 298 -11.96 24.23 -19.26
CA ARG A 298 -11.72 22.96 -19.96
C ARG A 298 -11.53 21.75 -19.03
N PHE A 299 -11.11 21.97 -17.78
CA PHE A 299 -10.82 20.91 -16.81
C PHE A 299 -11.94 20.67 -15.78
N ALA A 300 -13.13 21.26 -15.98
CA ALA A 300 -14.28 21.02 -15.08
C ALA A 300 -14.60 19.52 -14.90
N ARG A 301 -14.35 18.71 -15.94
CA ARG A 301 -14.52 17.24 -15.88
C ARG A 301 -13.50 16.52 -15.02
N LEU A 302 -12.37 17.16 -14.69
CA LEU A 302 -11.36 16.64 -13.75
C LEU A 302 -11.73 16.94 -12.29
N GLY A 303 -12.69 17.85 -12.05
CA GLY A 303 -13.12 18.24 -10.71
C GLY A 303 -13.42 17.06 -9.77
N PRO A 304 -14.17 16.03 -10.20
CA PRO A 304 -14.40 14.86 -9.35
C PRO A 304 -13.12 14.12 -8.95
N ALA A 305 -12.15 13.93 -9.86
CA ALA A 305 -10.88 13.28 -9.55
C ALA A 305 -10.03 14.14 -8.60
N LEU A 306 -10.02 15.46 -8.78
CA LEU A 306 -9.37 16.40 -7.87
C LEU A 306 -10.04 16.38 -6.49
N GLY A 307 -11.38 16.45 -6.43
CA GLY A 307 -12.14 16.35 -5.19
C GLY A 307 -11.87 15.06 -4.44
N PHE A 308 -11.78 13.93 -5.16
CA PHE A 308 -11.39 12.63 -4.61
C PHE A 308 -10.00 12.68 -3.96
N CYS A 309 -8.99 13.16 -4.67
CA CYS A 309 -7.62 13.26 -4.15
C CYS A 309 -7.54 14.17 -2.93
N LEU A 310 -8.10 15.38 -3.02
CA LEU A 310 -8.06 16.37 -1.95
C LEU A 310 -8.79 15.88 -0.69
N ALA A 311 -9.94 15.24 -0.84
CA ALA A 311 -10.69 14.71 0.30
C ALA A 311 -9.89 13.64 1.06
N ILE A 312 -9.27 12.70 0.34
CA ILE A 312 -8.42 11.67 0.97
C ILE A 312 -7.23 12.32 1.68
N LEU A 313 -6.57 13.29 1.06
CA LEU A 313 -5.44 13.99 1.67
C LEU A 313 -5.85 14.76 2.91
N VAL A 314 -6.96 15.50 2.87
CA VAL A 314 -7.48 16.22 4.04
C VAL A 314 -7.77 15.27 5.19
N CYS A 315 -8.42 14.12 4.93
CA CYS A 315 -8.62 13.10 5.95
C CYS A 315 -7.29 12.55 6.49
N ALA A 316 -6.29 12.37 5.63
CA ALA A 316 -4.99 11.84 6.03
C ALA A 316 -4.18 12.81 6.92
N LEU A 317 -4.42 14.13 6.83
CA LEU A 317 -3.77 15.12 7.72
C LEU A 317 -4.09 14.88 9.21
N ALA A 318 -5.24 14.26 9.51
CA ALA A 318 -5.63 13.93 10.89
C ALA A 318 -5.07 12.59 11.39
N SER A 319 -4.39 11.82 10.53
CA SER A 319 -3.82 10.53 10.91
C SER A 319 -2.53 10.69 11.71
N ARG A 320 -2.44 9.98 12.84
CA ARG A 320 -1.24 9.85 13.65
C ARG A 320 -0.48 8.54 13.37
N ILE A 321 -0.94 7.74 12.41
CA ILE A 321 -0.28 6.52 11.93
C ILE A 321 0.41 6.87 10.62
N ASN A 322 1.68 7.25 10.69
CA ASN A 322 2.48 7.72 9.56
C ASN A 322 3.54 6.67 9.16
N ILE A 323 3.09 5.62 8.49
CA ILE A 323 3.90 4.46 8.13
C ILE A 323 4.03 4.25 6.61
N GLY A 324 3.91 5.30 5.82
CA GLY A 324 4.18 5.29 4.39
C GLY A 324 3.02 5.72 3.51
N VAL A 325 3.36 6.06 2.26
CA VAL A 325 2.43 6.50 1.21
C VAL A 325 1.32 5.48 0.93
N ARG A 326 1.50 4.23 1.35
CA ARG A 326 0.53 3.14 1.21
C ARG A 326 -0.85 3.48 1.79
N HIS A 327 -0.91 4.28 2.86
CA HIS A 327 -2.18 4.69 3.47
C HIS A 327 -3.03 5.59 2.57
N VAL A 328 -2.40 6.34 1.68
CA VAL A 328 -3.06 7.23 0.71
C VAL A 328 -2.93 6.71 -0.73
N LEU A 329 -2.64 5.43 -0.91
CA LEU A 329 -2.49 4.79 -2.22
C LEU A 329 -3.66 5.06 -3.18
N PRO A 330 -4.94 5.15 -2.73
CA PRO A 330 -6.07 5.50 -3.61
C PRO A 330 -5.88 6.85 -4.33
N VAL A 331 -5.11 7.79 -3.78
CA VAL A 331 -4.85 9.10 -4.42
C VAL A 331 -4.21 8.94 -5.80
N TYR A 332 -3.38 7.92 -6.00
CA TYR A 332 -2.74 7.66 -7.30
C TYR A 332 -3.72 7.36 -8.43
N LEU A 333 -4.91 6.81 -8.14
CA LEU A 333 -5.94 6.63 -9.16
C LEU A 333 -6.41 8.01 -9.68
N GLY A 334 -6.73 8.92 -8.77
CA GLY A 334 -7.16 10.28 -9.13
C GLY A 334 -6.06 11.09 -9.82
N LEU A 335 -4.81 11.05 -9.30
CA LEU A 335 -3.68 11.72 -9.92
C LEU A 335 -3.43 11.22 -11.34
N SER A 336 -3.52 9.90 -11.57
CA SER A 336 -3.35 9.31 -12.90
C SER A 336 -4.48 9.74 -13.86
N VAL A 337 -5.72 9.83 -13.40
CA VAL A 337 -6.86 10.32 -14.20
C VAL A 337 -6.65 11.80 -14.56
N ILE A 338 -6.18 12.62 -13.61
CA ILE A 338 -5.88 14.03 -13.84
C ILE A 338 -4.73 14.16 -14.85
N GLY A 339 -3.62 13.48 -14.60
CA GLY A 339 -2.44 13.48 -15.49
C GLY A 339 -2.79 13.00 -16.90
N GLY A 340 -3.57 11.92 -17.02
CA GLY A 340 -4.04 11.40 -18.32
C GLY A 340 -4.93 12.38 -19.07
N GLY A 341 -5.80 13.12 -18.36
CA GLY A 341 -6.63 14.17 -18.93
C GLY A 341 -5.81 15.34 -19.47
N VAL A 342 -4.79 15.79 -18.72
CA VAL A 342 -3.84 16.83 -19.16
C VAL A 342 -3.01 16.35 -20.33
N ALA A 343 -2.46 15.14 -20.26
CA ALA A 343 -1.69 14.53 -21.34
C ALA A 343 -2.50 14.41 -22.64
N ALA A 344 -3.78 14.02 -22.57
CA ALA A 344 -4.68 13.97 -23.71
C ALA A 344 -4.95 15.37 -24.31
N ALA A 345 -4.99 16.41 -23.48
CA ALA A 345 -5.09 17.79 -23.96
C ALA A 345 -3.81 18.27 -24.65
N MET A 346 -2.63 17.86 -24.14
CA MET A 346 -1.33 18.16 -24.76
C MET A 346 -1.16 17.51 -26.16
N LEU A 347 -1.73 16.31 -26.36
CA LEU A 347 -1.71 15.65 -27.68
C LEU A 347 -2.34 16.49 -28.79
N ARG A 348 -3.25 17.41 -28.48
CA ARG A 348 -3.93 18.27 -29.45
C ARG A 348 -3.08 19.45 -29.91
N ARG A 349 -1.94 19.76 -29.24
CA ARG A 349 -1.05 20.88 -29.54
C ARG A 349 0.31 20.37 -30.04
N ARG A 350 0.70 20.76 -31.27
CA ARG A 350 1.90 20.22 -31.93
C ARG A 350 3.18 20.37 -31.09
N ALA A 351 3.44 21.54 -30.54
CA ALA A 351 4.61 21.78 -29.67
C ALA A 351 4.53 20.98 -28.34
N ALA A 352 3.34 20.88 -27.72
CA ALA A 352 3.17 20.17 -26.45
C ALA A 352 3.33 18.65 -26.56
N ARG A 353 3.21 18.07 -27.77
CA ARG A 353 3.43 16.61 -27.97
C ARG A 353 4.84 16.17 -27.64
N TRP A 354 5.85 16.98 -27.96
CA TRP A 354 7.25 16.65 -27.65
C TRP A 354 7.53 16.74 -26.15
N ILE A 355 6.98 17.76 -25.46
CA ILE A 355 7.05 17.86 -24.01
C ILE A 355 6.36 16.65 -23.36
N LEU A 356 5.18 16.27 -23.85
CA LEU A 356 4.48 15.09 -23.38
C LEU A 356 5.29 13.80 -23.59
N ALA A 357 5.88 13.63 -24.77
CA ALA A 357 6.72 12.47 -25.05
C ALA A 357 7.89 12.36 -24.07
N GLY A 358 8.57 13.48 -23.79
CA GLY A 358 9.63 13.55 -22.78
C GLY A 358 9.12 13.18 -21.37
N LEU A 359 7.96 13.71 -20.94
CA LEU A 359 7.38 13.40 -19.65
C LEU A 359 6.96 11.92 -19.53
N LEU A 360 6.38 11.34 -20.57
CA LEU A 360 5.99 9.93 -20.58
C LEU A 360 7.21 9.02 -20.59
N LEU A 361 8.25 9.36 -21.34
CA LEU A 361 9.52 8.63 -21.31
C LEU A 361 10.14 8.68 -19.91
N TRP A 362 10.19 9.85 -19.27
CA TRP A 362 10.67 10.01 -17.91
C TRP A 362 9.85 9.19 -16.91
N GLN A 363 8.51 9.24 -16.99
CA GLN A 363 7.62 8.42 -16.16
C GLN A 363 7.93 6.93 -16.28
N VAL A 364 8.05 6.42 -17.51
CA VAL A 364 8.34 5.01 -17.78
C VAL A 364 9.75 4.64 -17.30
N ALA A 365 10.73 5.52 -17.55
CA ALA A 365 12.12 5.32 -17.11
C ALA A 365 12.25 5.28 -15.60
N SER A 366 11.61 6.21 -14.87
CA SER A 366 11.59 6.23 -13.39
C SER A 366 11.09 4.91 -12.82
N GLY A 367 9.98 4.37 -13.37
CA GLY A 367 9.50 3.05 -12.99
C GLY A 367 10.42 1.91 -13.44
N ALA A 368 10.99 1.97 -14.66
CA ALA A 368 11.80 0.89 -15.22
C ALA A 368 13.14 0.72 -14.49
N LEU A 369 13.83 1.82 -14.22
CA LEU A 369 15.15 1.84 -13.57
C LEU A 369 15.06 1.46 -12.08
N GLN A 370 13.89 1.59 -11.49
CA GLN A 370 13.66 1.23 -10.07
C GLN A 370 13.43 -0.27 -9.85
N HIS A 371 13.26 -1.06 -10.91
CA HIS A 371 13.07 -2.50 -10.76
C HIS A 371 14.31 -3.17 -10.13
N PRO A 372 14.12 -4.10 -9.17
CA PRO A 372 12.89 -4.54 -8.51
C PRO A 372 12.46 -3.70 -7.29
N ASP A 373 13.23 -2.69 -6.90
CA ASP A 373 13.16 -1.95 -5.63
C ASP A 373 12.04 -0.90 -5.58
N TYR A 374 10.82 -1.25 -6.05
CA TYR A 374 9.69 -0.30 -6.13
C TYR A 374 9.27 0.27 -4.79
N LEU A 375 9.36 -0.52 -3.69
CA LEU A 375 9.01 -0.08 -2.35
C LEU A 375 9.89 1.09 -1.92
N ALA A 376 11.18 1.03 -2.18
CA ALA A 376 12.15 2.03 -1.80
C ALA A 376 12.29 3.19 -2.82
N TYR A 377 11.41 3.27 -3.82
CA TYR A 377 11.45 4.35 -4.80
C TYR A 377 11.24 5.71 -4.13
N THR A 378 12.06 6.66 -4.50
CA THR A 378 11.85 8.09 -4.30
C THR A 378 12.21 8.82 -5.59
N ASN A 379 11.59 9.96 -5.84
CA ASN A 379 11.92 10.77 -7.00
C ASN A 379 13.24 11.55 -6.77
N GLU A 380 13.65 12.28 -7.77
CA GLU A 380 14.94 12.96 -7.83
C GLU A 380 15.10 14.06 -6.76
N ILE A 381 14.02 14.54 -6.14
CA ILE A 381 14.05 15.52 -5.04
C ILE A 381 14.74 14.92 -3.80
N ALA A 382 14.57 13.64 -3.53
CA ALA A 382 15.21 12.97 -2.39
C ALA A 382 16.70 12.68 -2.62
N GLY A 383 17.21 12.78 -3.85
CA GLY A 383 18.61 12.55 -4.20
C GLY A 383 19.08 11.13 -3.88
N SER A 384 20.37 10.99 -3.53
CA SER A 384 21.02 9.69 -3.26
C SER A 384 20.77 9.13 -1.85
N HIS A 385 20.23 9.94 -0.95
CA HIS A 385 20.04 9.62 0.47
C HIS A 385 18.58 9.75 0.92
N PRO A 386 17.65 8.93 0.34
CA PRO A 386 16.23 9.01 0.67
C PRO A 386 15.95 8.71 2.16
N GLU A 387 16.84 7.98 2.83
CA GLU A 387 16.79 7.71 4.27
C GLU A 387 16.89 8.97 5.15
N ASN A 388 17.28 10.10 4.60
CA ASN A 388 17.25 11.38 5.32
C ASN A 388 15.85 12.03 5.31
N PHE A 389 14.95 11.54 4.46
CA PHE A 389 13.62 12.10 4.30
C PHE A 389 12.52 11.18 4.81
N LEU A 390 12.63 9.88 4.52
CA LEU A 390 11.60 8.87 4.78
C LEU A 390 12.23 7.63 5.43
N ALA A 391 11.40 6.82 6.09
CA ALA A 391 11.72 5.51 6.63
C ALA A 391 10.45 4.64 6.57
N ASP A 392 10.41 3.53 7.33
CA ASP A 392 9.29 2.59 7.37
C ASP A 392 8.93 2.05 5.99
N SER A 393 7.70 1.66 5.77
CA SER A 393 7.22 1.07 4.52
C SER A 393 7.33 1.96 3.27
N ASP A 394 7.91 3.14 3.39
CA ASP A 394 8.32 3.96 2.25
C ASP A 394 9.72 3.60 1.72
N LEU A 395 10.59 3.00 2.54
CA LEU A 395 11.95 2.59 2.16
C LEU A 395 12.30 1.18 2.62
N ASP A 396 11.98 0.85 3.88
CA ASP A 396 12.41 -0.35 4.56
C ASP A 396 11.28 -0.91 5.42
N TRP A 397 10.69 -1.97 4.92
CA TRP A 397 9.66 -2.76 5.60
C TRP A 397 10.18 -4.17 5.96
N GLY A 398 11.50 -4.30 6.04
CA GLY A 398 12.20 -5.56 6.35
C GLY A 398 12.35 -6.51 5.16
N GLN A 399 12.29 -6.01 3.93
CA GLN A 399 12.23 -6.82 2.70
C GLN A 399 13.59 -7.34 2.20
N ASP A 400 14.73 -6.79 2.66
CA ASP A 400 16.06 -7.07 2.06
C ASP A 400 16.91 -8.07 2.85
N MET A 401 16.37 -8.77 3.85
CA MET A 401 17.08 -9.78 4.63
C MET A 401 17.64 -10.92 3.75
N LYS A 402 16.86 -11.37 2.76
CA LYS A 402 17.28 -12.41 1.80
C LYS A 402 18.52 -11.98 1.02
N ARG A 403 18.57 -10.73 0.59
CA ARG A 403 19.70 -10.15 -0.12
C ARG A 403 20.93 -10.03 0.79
N LEU A 404 20.75 -9.62 2.06
CA LEU A 404 21.82 -9.56 3.03
C LEU A 404 22.45 -10.95 3.26
N GLY A 405 21.63 -11.96 3.50
CA GLY A 405 22.11 -13.34 3.65
C GLY A 405 22.94 -13.80 2.46
N THR A 406 22.42 -13.60 1.23
CA THR A 406 23.15 -13.94 0.00
C THR A 406 24.45 -13.16 -0.14
N ARG A 407 24.48 -11.88 0.24
CA ARG A 407 25.68 -11.03 0.17
C ARG A 407 26.77 -11.52 1.13
N LEU A 408 26.41 -11.84 2.36
CA LEU A 408 27.35 -12.33 3.38
C LEU A 408 27.86 -13.75 3.07
N GLN A 409 26.99 -14.65 2.64
CA GLN A 409 27.39 -15.99 2.20
C GLN A 409 28.41 -15.97 1.06
N ARG A 410 28.26 -15.07 0.09
CA ARG A 410 29.25 -14.88 -1.00
C ARG A 410 30.59 -14.37 -0.51
N ALA A 411 30.62 -13.67 0.61
CA ALA A 411 31.86 -13.25 1.28
C ALA A 411 32.47 -14.36 2.17
N GLY A 412 31.78 -15.48 2.35
CA GLY A 412 32.20 -16.55 3.22
C GLY A 412 31.97 -16.31 4.72
N ASP A 413 31.14 -15.31 5.03
CA ASP A 413 30.92 -14.88 6.42
C ASP A 413 29.76 -15.66 7.05
N THR A 414 30.02 -16.11 8.30
CA THR A 414 29.06 -16.90 9.09
C THR A 414 28.38 -16.13 10.19
N GLU A 415 28.82 -14.89 10.46
CA GLU A 415 28.29 -14.02 11.51
C GLU A 415 28.14 -12.58 11.00
N VAL A 416 27.17 -11.87 11.55
CA VAL A 416 26.93 -10.45 11.30
C VAL A 416 26.34 -9.78 12.54
N THR A 417 26.93 -8.66 12.96
CA THR A 417 26.33 -7.78 13.97
C THR A 417 25.22 -6.99 13.30
N PHE A 418 23.95 -7.27 13.66
CA PHE A 418 22.82 -6.72 12.91
C PHE A 418 21.65 -6.31 13.80
N GLU A 419 21.14 -5.10 13.59
CA GLU A 419 19.87 -4.63 14.14
C GLU A 419 18.81 -4.54 13.01
N PRO A 420 18.08 -5.63 12.74
CA PRO A 420 17.08 -5.71 11.69
C PRO A 420 15.75 -5.07 12.11
N PHE A 421 15.03 -4.53 11.15
CA PHE A 421 13.62 -4.17 11.34
C PHE A 421 12.71 -5.43 11.37
N ASN A 422 13.10 -6.48 10.64
CA ASN A 422 12.42 -7.77 10.62
C ASN A 422 13.44 -8.92 10.87
N ARG A 423 13.37 -9.54 12.04
CA ARG A 423 14.32 -10.63 12.44
C ARG A 423 13.92 -12.02 11.92
N THR A 424 12.67 -12.21 11.55
CA THR A 424 12.09 -13.56 11.41
C THR A 424 12.54 -14.30 10.16
N TYR A 425 12.89 -13.59 9.09
CA TYR A 425 13.39 -14.26 7.88
C TYR A 425 14.62 -15.14 8.14
N ALA A 426 15.52 -14.73 9.02
CA ALA A 426 16.71 -15.50 9.35
C ALA A 426 16.42 -16.94 9.84
N THR A 427 15.23 -17.15 10.44
CA THR A 427 14.79 -18.47 10.92
C THR A 427 14.04 -19.28 9.85
N LEU A 428 13.62 -18.66 8.77
CA LEU A 428 12.83 -19.26 7.68
C LEU A 428 13.66 -19.52 6.41
N ALA A 429 14.88 -18.97 6.33
CA ALA A 429 15.78 -19.18 5.21
C ALA A 429 16.10 -20.69 5.06
N GLY A 430 16.13 -21.15 3.81
CA GLY A 430 16.49 -22.55 3.51
C GLY A 430 17.98 -22.84 3.70
N ASP A 431 18.80 -21.88 3.27
CA ASP A 431 20.23 -21.87 3.55
C ASP A 431 20.49 -21.20 4.90
N PRO A 432 21.54 -21.60 5.63
CA PRO A 432 21.83 -21.01 6.92
C PRO A 432 22.13 -19.52 6.76
N PHE A 433 21.23 -18.68 7.27
CA PHE A 433 21.50 -17.25 7.38
C PHE A 433 22.66 -17.06 8.39
N PRO A 434 23.61 -16.14 8.12
CA PRO A 434 24.67 -15.85 9.07
C PRO A 434 24.12 -15.58 10.47
N ARG A 435 24.85 -16.01 11.50
CA ARG A 435 24.45 -15.79 12.89
C ARG A 435 24.35 -14.30 13.18
N ILE A 436 23.19 -13.87 13.63
CA ILE A 436 22.95 -12.47 14.00
C ILE A 436 23.46 -12.26 15.42
N LEU A 437 24.45 -11.37 15.55
CA LEU A 437 24.97 -10.89 16.82
C LEU A 437 24.29 -9.59 17.22
N PRO A 438 24.12 -9.31 18.53
CA PRO A 438 23.53 -8.08 19.01
C PRO A 438 24.40 -6.86 18.69
N VAL A 439 23.74 -5.75 18.37
CA VAL A 439 24.40 -4.47 18.09
C VAL A 439 24.65 -3.71 19.38
N ASP A 440 25.90 -3.24 19.58
CA ASP A 440 26.18 -2.19 20.54
C ASP A 440 25.73 -0.82 19.97
N SER A 441 25.06 -0.03 20.77
CA SER A 441 24.54 1.28 20.33
C SER A 441 25.64 2.31 20.06
N GLU A 442 26.74 2.26 20.80
CA GLU A 442 27.75 3.30 20.81
C GLU A 442 28.97 2.98 19.93
N ARG A 443 29.28 1.69 19.75
CA ARG A 443 30.48 1.20 19.06
C ARG A 443 30.17 0.10 18.08
N PRO A 444 30.72 0.14 16.85
CA PRO A 444 30.64 -0.99 15.94
C PRO A 444 31.49 -2.16 16.45
N ALA A 445 31.08 -3.38 16.16
CA ALA A 445 31.86 -4.59 16.40
C ALA A 445 32.90 -4.79 15.28
N ALA A 446 33.98 -5.55 15.54
CA ALA A 446 34.85 -6.06 14.47
C ALA A 446 34.04 -6.97 13.52
N GLY A 447 34.43 -6.99 12.24
CA GLY A 447 33.73 -7.73 11.19
C GLY A 447 32.52 -6.99 10.61
N TRP A 448 31.56 -7.75 10.08
CA TRP A 448 30.40 -7.17 9.40
C TRP A 448 29.36 -6.63 10.38
N ASN A 449 28.97 -5.39 10.15
CA ASN A 449 27.89 -4.70 10.86
C ASN A 449 26.82 -4.26 9.86
N ALA A 450 25.57 -4.63 10.10
CA ALA A 450 24.43 -4.29 9.29
C ALA A 450 23.39 -3.51 10.12
N VAL A 451 22.72 -2.57 9.50
CA VAL A 451 21.65 -1.78 10.14
C VAL A 451 20.52 -1.55 9.17
N SER A 452 19.31 -1.87 9.59
CA SER A 452 18.10 -1.53 8.88
C SER A 452 17.85 -0.02 8.92
N VAL A 453 17.52 0.58 7.78
CA VAL A 453 17.22 2.02 7.68
C VAL A 453 16.10 2.40 8.64
N SER A 454 15.03 1.60 8.74
CA SER A 454 13.90 1.89 9.63
C SER A 454 14.31 1.83 11.10
N THR A 455 15.05 0.83 11.52
CA THR A 455 15.55 0.74 12.89
C THR A 455 16.41 1.95 13.25
N TRP A 456 17.34 2.30 12.37
CA TRP A 456 18.22 3.45 12.57
C TRP A 456 17.47 4.78 12.63
N LYS A 457 16.60 5.05 11.64
CA LYS A 457 15.97 6.37 11.51
C LYS A 457 14.81 6.56 12.48
N ILE A 458 13.99 5.54 12.73
CA ILE A 458 12.83 5.64 13.63
C ILE A 458 13.27 5.56 15.10
N PHE A 459 14.07 4.56 15.44
CA PHE A 459 14.44 4.28 16.84
C PHE A 459 15.79 4.86 17.24
N GLY A 460 16.63 5.27 16.29
CA GLY A 460 17.91 5.91 16.55
C GLY A 460 19.04 4.96 16.95
N VAL A 461 18.90 3.68 16.67
CA VAL A 461 19.87 2.64 17.04
C VAL A 461 20.45 2.02 15.77
N PRO A 462 21.78 1.83 15.70
CA PRO A 462 22.80 2.28 16.63
C PRO A 462 23.20 3.74 16.39
N GLN A 463 23.71 4.41 17.44
CA GLN A 463 24.10 5.81 17.36
C GLN A 463 25.38 6.03 16.54
N TRP A 464 26.32 5.06 16.55
CA TRP A 464 27.58 5.15 15.78
C TRP A 464 27.32 5.24 14.25
N ALA A 465 26.24 4.69 13.74
CA ALA A 465 25.86 4.80 12.33
C ALA A 465 25.62 6.25 11.84
N ASN A 466 25.42 7.19 12.76
CA ASN A 466 25.34 8.61 12.41
C ASN A 466 26.72 9.24 12.16
N ARG A 467 27.80 8.59 12.62
CA ARG A 467 29.16 9.13 12.58
C ARG A 467 30.01 8.53 11.47
N VAL A 468 29.68 7.32 11.03
CA VAL A 468 30.45 6.57 10.05
C VAL A 468 29.58 6.30 8.83
N PRO A 469 29.95 6.81 7.64
CA PRO A 469 29.18 6.54 6.43
C PRO A 469 29.22 5.05 6.07
N ALA A 470 28.08 4.53 5.60
CA ALA A 470 28.00 3.13 5.18
C ALA A 470 28.93 2.89 3.99
N GLN A 471 29.61 1.75 4.02
CA GLN A 471 30.49 1.32 2.93
C GLN A 471 29.68 0.72 1.77
N GLU A 472 28.56 0.05 2.10
CA GLU A 472 27.70 -0.61 1.11
C GLU A 472 26.22 -0.47 1.52
N LYS A 473 25.31 -0.48 0.52
CA LYS A 473 23.87 -0.66 0.74
C LYS A 473 23.45 -1.99 0.13
N VAL A 474 22.86 -2.85 0.95
CA VAL A 474 22.26 -4.10 0.48
C VAL A 474 20.78 -3.84 0.14
N GLY A 475 20.43 -4.05 -1.13
CA GLY A 475 19.15 -3.57 -1.64
C GLY A 475 19.05 -2.05 -1.50
N ARG A 476 17.97 -1.57 -0.89
CA ARG A 476 17.77 -0.14 -0.61
C ARG A 476 17.51 0.13 0.88
N SER A 477 17.40 -0.93 1.70
CA SER A 477 16.90 -0.83 3.08
C SER A 477 17.92 -1.22 4.16
N ILE A 478 19.06 -1.82 3.81
CA ILE A 478 20.08 -2.22 4.77
C ILE A 478 21.41 -1.53 4.46
N LEU A 479 21.98 -0.90 5.46
CA LEU A 479 23.31 -0.31 5.42
C LEU A 479 24.32 -1.32 5.97
N LEU A 480 25.52 -1.41 5.36
CA LEU A 480 26.52 -2.41 5.67
C LEU A 480 27.91 -1.78 5.83
N TRP A 481 28.62 -2.21 6.86
CA TRP A 481 29.99 -1.82 7.19
C TRP A 481 30.82 -3.07 7.50
N HIS A 482 32.11 -2.99 7.23
CA HIS A 482 33.10 -3.94 7.71
C HIS A 482 34.18 -3.19 8.50
N PHE A 483 34.35 -3.55 9.76
CA PHE A 483 35.38 -2.99 10.63
C PHE A 483 36.48 -4.04 10.87
N PRO A 484 37.76 -3.62 10.94
CA PRO A 484 38.88 -4.51 11.18
C PRO A 484 38.82 -5.21 12.56
#